data_982913f61eb6f098f761090d83ce3087
#
_entry.id   982913f61eb6f098f761090d83ce3087
#
_cell.length_a   1.000
_cell.length_b   1.000
_cell.length_c   1.000
_cell.angle_alpha   90.00
_cell.angle_beta   90.00
_cell.angle_gamma   90.00
#
_symmetry.space_group_name_H-M   'P 1'
#
loop_
_entity.id
_entity.type
_entity.pdbx_description
1 polymer ?
#
loop_
_entity_poly.entity_id
_entity_poly.type
_entity_poly.pdbx_seq_one_letter_code
_entity_poly.pdbx_strand_id
1 'polypeptide(L)'
;MHTNGVPLDTYALCSTLTASSKVKDLNFGKQIHTQVLRSGWSSSVFVGSALIDLYSKLSNVQDAALVFDEIPEKNTVCANALLSGYGEAGLWARELELVRKMHELKLKHDHFTLSAALRACTGLSAVEMGRQVHGYLLRTTPDVESDVFLQSALIEMYGKCGSAKKARQVFELVGMEIRKEGRSRDIVLWTSMLGVYGRNGHYKEVIDLYDEMGMEGIRPDGIAFLTVISACGRTGQVHAGVKYFESMTNEFKLDPGPEHCSCLVDLLCRGGELQRAWELLNDTLNKGMGNCTVSMWGALISACVDRGDLELGKLAAQRALELDPQNVGICIMLSNLYARFGMWEEIGNLRLLIKTRGLTKDVGCSWVQVTD
;
A
#
# COMPACT_ATOMS: atom_id res chain seq x y z
N MET A 1 34.66 19.64 -12.13
CA MET A 1 34.61 19.80 -13.59
C MET A 1 34.60 21.27 -13.99
N HIS A 2 33.65 22.08 -13.51
CA HIS A 2 33.50 23.48 -13.90
C HIS A 2 34.77 24.35 -13.61
N THR A 3 35.45 24.13 -12.50
CA THR A 3 36.67 24.84 -12.10
C THR A 3 37.89 24.47 -12.93
N ASN A 4 37.90 23.33 -13.60
CA ASN A 4 39.04 22.78 -14.35
C ASN A 4 38.83 22.83 -15.87
N GLY A 5 37.81 23.55 -16.37
CA GLY A 5 37.56 23.71 -17.81
C GLY A 5 37.15 22.44 -18.56
N VAL A 6 36.78 21.38 -17.82
CA VAL A 6 36.29 20.13 -18.44
C VAL A 6 34.84 20.34 -18.91
N PRO A 7 34.55 20.12 -20.22
CA PRO A 7 33.20 20.29 -20.74
C PRO A 7 32.24 19.30 -20.07
N LEU A 8 31.04 19.79 -19.74
CA LEU A 8 29.96 18.95 -19.23
C LEU A 8 29.38 18.12 -20.38
N ASP A 9 29.33 16.82 -20.20
CA ASP A 9 28.67 15.91 -21.13
C ASP A 9 27.34 15.42 -20.55
N THR A 10 26.52 14.77 -21.36
CA THR A 10 25.21 14.22 -20.96
C THR A 10 25.35 13.19 -19.84
N TYR A 11 26.44 12.41 -19.84
CA TYR A 11 26.62 11.35 -18.84
C TYR A 11 26.92 11.94 -17.45
N ALA A 12 27.80 12.94 -17.38
CA ALA A 12 28.10 13.64 -16.13
C ALA A 12 26.87 14.35 -15.56
N LEU A 13 26.10 15.02 -16.43
CA LEU A 13 24.87 15.69 -16.02
C LEU A 13 23.83 14.70 -15.48
N CYS A 14 23.52 13.63 -16.20
CA CYS A 14 22.57 12.61 -15.76
C CYS A 14 23.01 11.94 -14.46
N SER A 15 24.30 11.59 -14.33
CA SER A 15 24.83 10.96 -13.11
C SER A 15 24.72 11.90 -11.90
N THR A 16 25.00 13.20 -12.09
CA THR A 16 24.91 14.20 -11.02
C THR A 16 23.46 14.45 -10.60
N LEU A 17 22.52 14.52 -11.57
CA LEU A 17 21.09 14.64 -11.31
C LEU A 17 20.57 13.43 -10.53
N THR A 18 20.96 12.21 -10.94
CA THR A 18 20.60 10.97 -10.24
C THR A 18 21.15 10.94 -8.82
N ALA A 19 22.39 11.41 -8.61
CA ALA A 19 22.98 11.52 -7.27
C ALA A 19 22.21 12.52 -6.40
N SER A 20 21.88 13.70 -6.94
CA SER A 20 21.05 14.72 -6.25
C SER A 20 19.67 14.18 -5.85
N SER A 21 19.03 13.41 -6.73
CA SER A 21 17.76 12.74 -6.46
C SER A 21 17.85 11.75 -5.29
N LYS A 22 18.94 10.95 -5.23
CA LYS A 22 19.17 9.98 -4.13
C LYS A 22 19.44 10.66 -2.79
N VAL A 23 20.18 11.77 -2.80
CA VAL A 23 20.50 12.55 -1.58
C VAL A 23 19.32 13.43 -1.16
N LYS A 24 18.30 13.56 -2.00
CA LYS A 24 17.11 14.42 -1.80
C LYS A 24 17.47 15.92 -1.65
N ASP A 25 18.47 16.40 -2.39
CA ASP A 25 18.87 17.81 -2.39
C ASP A 25 18.28 18.55 -3.60
N LEU A 26 17.12 19.17 -3.39
CA LEU A 26 16.43 19.96 -4.41
C LEU A 26 17.22 21.22 -4.81
N ASN A 27 17.93 21.86 -3.87
CA ASN A 27 18.67 23.09 -4.17
C ASN A 27 19.85 22.80 -5.10
N PHE A 28 20.58 21.72 -4.83
CA PHE A 28 21.64 21.27 -5.69
C PHE A 28 21.09 20.85 -7.07
N GLY A 29 19.97 20.15 -7.11
CA GLY A 29 19.28 19.80 -8.35
C GLY A 29 18.92 21.03 -9.19
N LYS A 30 18.40 22.09 -8.59
CA LYS A 30 18.10 23.37 -9.27
C LYS A 30 19.34 24.08 -9.80
N GLN A 31 20.47 24.00 -9.07
CA GLN A 31 21.74 24.53 -9.56
C GLN A 31 22.21 23.79 -10.81
N ILE A 32 22.11 22.45 -10.82
CA ILE A 32 22.46 21.65 -12.01
C ILE A 32 21.51 21.98 -13.16
N HIS A 33 20.20 22.12 -12.92
CA HIS A 33 19.24 22.51 -13.95
C HIS A 33 19.62 23.87 -14.57
N THR A 34 20.02 24.84 -13.75
CA THR A 34 20.53 26.13 -14.25
C THR A 34 21.74 25.96 -15.14
N GLN A 35 22.66 25.04 -14.83
CA GLN A 35 23.82 24.73 -15.67
C GLN A 35 23.37 24.05 -16.99
N VAL A 36 22.39 23.15 -16.95
CA VAL A 36 21.83 22.53 -18.16
C VAL A 36 21.30 23.59 -19.12
N LEU A 37 20.54 24.58 -18.60
CA LEU A 37 20.03 25.68 -19.40
C LEU A 37 21.16 26.54 -20.03
N ARG A 38 22.19 26.87 -19.23
CA ARG A 38 23.31 27.70 -19.68
C ARG A 38 24.24 27.00 -20.69
N SER A 39 24.34 25.68 -20.59
CA SER A 39 25.24 24.89 -21.46
C SER A 39 24.53 24.36 -22.72
N GLY A 40 23.25 24.69 -22.93
CA GLY A 40 22.50 24.31 -24.13
C GLY A 40 22.05 22.87 -24.17
N TRP A 41 22.10 22.13 -23.03
CA TRP A 41 21.64 20.75 -22.93
C TRP A 41 20.11 20.59 -22.69
N SER A 42 19.37 21.69 -22.67
CA SER A 42 17.91 21.69 -22.44
C SER A 42 17.11 20.90 -23.47
N SER A 43 17.62 20.80 -24.70
CA SER A 43 17.00 20.00 -25.78
C SER A 43 17.34 18.50 -25.71
N SER A 44 18.26 18.08 -24.83
CA SER A 44 18.63 16.68 -24.71
C SER A 44 17.56 15.87 -23.97
N VAL A 45 16.96 14.90 -24.65
CA VAL A 45 15.96 14.00 -24.05
C VAL A 45 16.50 13.23 -22.84
N PHE A 46 17.78 12.86 -22.86
CA PHE A 46 18.42 12.13 -21.74
C PHE A 46 18.53 13.01 -20.50
N VAL A 47 19.01 14.25 -20.66
CA VAL A 47 19.12 15.20 -19.56
C VAL A 47 17.74 15.62 -19.06
N GLY A 48 16.81 15.85 -19.98
CA GLY A 48 15.42 16.16 -19.66
C GLY A 48 14.75 15.05 -18.86
N SER A 49 14.92 13.78 -19.25
CA SER A 49 14.39 12.63 -18.49
C SER A 49 14.97 12.55 -17.08
N ALA A 50 16.29 12.83 -16.91
CA ALA A 50 16.93 12.84 -15.61
C ALA A 50 16.44 14.01 -14.72
N LEU A 51 16.14 15.17 -15.31
CA LEU A 51 15.53 16.32 -14.61
C LEU A 51 14.11 16.01 -14.17
N ILE A 52 13.30 15.39 -15.04
CA ILE A 52 11.93 14.95 -14.71
C ILE A 52 11.97 13.96 -13.54
N ASP A 53 12.85 12.97 -13.59
CA ASP A 53 13.03 11.99 -12.49
C ASP A 53 13.45 12.65 -11.17
N LEU A 54 14.39 13.59 -11.24
CA LEU A 54 14.82 14.37 -10.08
C LEU A 54 13.65 15.12 -9.44
N TYR A 55 12.94 15.94 -10.22
CA TYR A 55 11.85 16.76 -9.69
C TYR A 55 10.68 15.89 -9.20
N SER A 56 10.37 14.80 -9.87
CA SER A 56 9.34 13.84 -9.46
C SER A 56 9.67 13.23 -8.09
N LYS A 57 10.87 12.70 -7.90
CA LYS A 57 11.30 12.08 -6.63
C LYS A 57 11.44 13.08 -5.47
N LEU A 58 11.57 14.36 -5.78
CA LEU A 58 11.62 15.44 -4.77
C LEU A 58 10.25 16.08 -4.56
N SER A 59 9.18 15.42 -4.96
CA SER A 59 7.78 15.87 -4.82
C SER A 59 7.50 17.24 -5.47
N ASN A 60 8.32 17.64 -6.44
CA ASN A 60 8.14 18.89 -7.19
C ASN A 60 7.65 18.59 -8.63
N VAL A 61 6.50 17.91 -8.69
CA VAL A 61 5.97 17.36 -9.95
C VAL A 61 5.58 18.48 -10.94
N GLN A 62 5.32 19.68 -10.47
CA GLN A 62 5.02 20.83 -11.32
C GLN A 62 6.23 21.24 -12.16
N ASP A 63 7.42 21.34 -11.54
CA ASP A 63 8.67 21.61 -12.26
C ASP A 63 9.02 20.46 -13.21
N ALA A 64 8.73 19.20 -12.83
CA ALA A 64 8.88 18.04 -13.71
C ALA A 64 8.01 18.16 -14.98
N ALA A 65 6.77 18.61 -14.84
CA ALA A 65 5.85 18.82 -15.98
C ALA A 65 6.33 19.95 -16.89
N LEU A 66 6.84 21.04 -16.33
CA LEU A 66 7.43 22.15 -17.12
C LEU A 66 8.63 21.66 -17.94
N VAL A 67 9.54 20.92 -17.33
CA VAL A 67 10.68 20.31 -18.05
C VAL A 67 10.19 19.40 -19.18
N PHE A 68 9.17 18.59 -18.93
CA PHE A 68 8.60 17.72 -19.98
C PHE A 68 8.05 18.54 -21.14
N ASP A 69 7.35 19.66 -20.87
CA ASP A 69 6.78 20.50 -21.92
C ASP A 69 7.87 21.22 -22.73
N GLU A 70 8.99 21.57 -22.13
CA GLU A 70 10.14 22.24 -22.77
C GLU A 70 10.97 21.31 -23.67
N ILE A 71 10.94 20.00 -23.49
CA ILE A 71 11.68 19.04 -24.34
C ILE A 71 11.08 19.08 -25.76
N PRO A 72 11.87 19.44 -26.81
CA PRO A 72 11.36 19.55 -28.17
C PRO A 72 10.87 18.20 -28.74
N GLU A 73 11.69 17.17 -28.65
CA GLU A 73 11.40 15.82 -29.11
C GLU A 73 11.16 14.91 -27.91
N LYS A 74 9.89 14.68 -27.61
CA LYS A 74 9.47 13.81 -26.51
C LYS A 74 9.58 12.34 -26.92
N ASN A 75 9.96 11.48 -25.94
CA ASN A 75 9.93 10.03 -26.12
C ASN A 75 9.20 9.33 -24.97
N THR A 76 8.98 8.04 -25.10
CA THR A 76 8.30 7.21 -24.09
C THR A 76 9.01 7.27 -22.73
N VAL A 77 10.35 7.37 -22.71
CA VAL A 77 11.12 7.36 -21.46
C VAL A 77 10.86 8.61 -20.62
N CYS A 78 10.90 9.81 -21.24
CA CYS A 78 10.62 11.05 -20.53
C CYS A 78 9.15 11.14 -20.08
N ALA A 79 8.22 10.60 -20.87
CA ALA A 79 6.81 10.52 -20.49
C ALA A 79 6.60 9.55 -19.30
N ASN A 80 7.23 8.39 -19.32
CA ASN A 80 7.16 7.42 -18.23
C ASN A 80 7.76 7.96 -16.92
N ALA A 81 8.84 8.75 -17.01
CA ALA A 81 9.41 9.43 -15.83
C ALA A 81 8.39 10.39 -15.18
N LEU A 82 7.65 11.15 -16.00
CA LEU A 82 6.61 12.04 -15.50
C LEU A 82 5.37 11.29 -15.00
N LEU A 83 4.98 10.18 -15.67
CA LEU A 83 3.91 9.29 -15.19
C LEU A 83 4.23 8.74 -13.79
N SER A 84 5.50 8.32 -13.55
CA SER A 84 5.94 7.89 -12.21
C SER A 84 5.75 9.01 -11.19
N GLY A 85 6.16 10.23 -11.53
CA GLY A 85 6.01 11.39 -10.64
C GLY A 85 4.56 11.71 -10.31
N TYR A 86 3.67 11.68 -11.30
CA TYR A 86 2.23 11.87 -11.06
C TYR A 86 1.65 10.77 -10.18
N GLY A 87 2.04 9.51 -10.41
CA GLY A 87 1.59 8.38 -9.61
C GLY A 87 2.06 8.44 -8.15
N GLU A 88 3.32 8.79 -7.90
CA GLU A 88 3.87 8.98 -6.54
C GLU A 88 3.20 10.13 -5.80
N ALA A 89 2.81 11.19 -6.52
CA ALA A 89 2.09 12.34 -5.98
C ALA A 89 0.58 12.12 -5.85
N GLY A 90 0.04 10.96 -6.29
CA GLY A 90 -1.40 10.68 -6.27
C GLY A 90 -2.22 11.54 -7.25
N LEU A 91 -1.57 12.13 -8.26
CA LEU A 91 -2.21 13.00 -9.26
C LEU A 91 -2.80 12.21 -10.44
N TRP A 92 -3.68 11.26 -10.10
CA TRP A 92 -4.23 10.25 -11.03
C TRP A 92 -4.87 10.85 -12.29
N ALA A 93 -5.58 11.97 -12.17
CA ALA A 93 -6.19 12.63 -13.31
C ALA A 93 -5.12 13.16 -14.30
N ARG A 94 -4.02 13.72 -13.78
CA ARG A 94 -2.89 14.18 -14.59
C ARG A 94 -2.15 13.02 -15.26
N GLU A 95 -2.05 11.89 -14.55
CA GLU A 95 -1.45 10.67 -15.08
C GLU A 95 -2.22 10.16 -16.31
N LEU A 96 -3.57 10.10 -16.26
CA LEU A 96 -4.41 9.72 -17.40
C LEU A 96 -4.38 10.75 -18.54
N GLU A 97 -4.34 12.03 -18.22
CA GLU A 97 -4.21 13.10 -19.21
C GLU A 97 -2.88 12.97 -19.98
N LEU A 98 -1.79 12.65 -19.28
CA LEU A 98 -0.49 12.42 -19.92
C LEU A 98 -0.50 11.18 -20.82
N VAL A 99 -1.13 10.07 -20.39
CA VAL A 99 -1.28 8.87 -21.25
C VAL A 99 -2.04 9.23 -22.54
N ARG A 100 -3.11 10.03 -22.45
CA ARG A 100 -3.83 10.52 -23.64
C ARG A 100 -2.94 11.40 -24.51
N LYS A 101 -2.18 12.33 -23.92
CA LYS A 101 -1.22 13.18 -24.64
C LYS A 101 -0.13 12.36 -25.34
N MET A 102 0.34 11.26 -24.72
CA MET A 102 1.28 10.32 -25.36
C MET A 102 0.69 9.70 -26.62
N HIS A 103 -0.60 9.33 -26.59
CA HIS A 103 -1.29 8.81 -27.79
C HIS A 103 -1.36 9.86 -28.92
N GLU A 104 -1.72 11.11 -28.59
CA GLU A 104 -1.75 12.23 -29.53
C GLU A 104 -0.36 12.52 -30.15
N LEU A 105 0.69 12.40 -29.34
CA LEU A 105 2.09 12.55 -29.77
C LEU A 105 2.63 11.31 -30.50
N LYS A 106 1.82 10.27 -30.71
CA LYS A 106 2.21 8.99 -31.32
C LYS A 106 3.37 8.29 -30.62
N LEU A 107 3.53 8.52 -29.31
CA LEU A 107 4.50 7.80 -28.48
C LEU A 107 4.00 6.37 -28.24
N LYS A 108 4.93 5.40 -28.26
CA LYS A 108 4.59 4.01 -27.99
C LYS A 108 4.22 3.86 -26.52
N HIS A 109 3.06 3.24 -26.26
CA HIS A 109 2.70 2.81 -24.91
C HIS A 109 3.38 1.45 -24.65
N ASP A 110 4.27 1.42 -23.70
CA ASP A 110 4.89 0.18 -23.22
C ASP A 110 4.15 -0.36 -21.97
N HIS A 111 4.62 -1.50 -21.45
CA HIS A 111 4.04 -2.11 -20.26
C HIS A 111 4.01 -1.17 -19.04
N PHE A 112 5.02 -0.29 -18.89
CA PHE A 112 5.08 0.70 -17.82
C PHE A 112 3.97 1.75 -17.98
N THR A 113 3.82 2.32 -19.17
CA THR A 113 2.76 3.29 -19.49
C THR A 113 1.37 2.72 -19.19
N LEU A 114 1.14 1.45 -19.57
CA LEU A 114 -0.16 0.79 -19.40
C LEU A 114 -0.44 0.42 -17.94
N SER A 115 0.59 -0.01 -17.20
CA SER A 115 0.49 -0.22 -15.74
C SER A 115 0.19 1.09 -15.01
N ALA A 116 0.82 2.20 -15.42
CA ALA A 116 0.55 3.53 -14.86
C ALA A 116 -0.90 3.95 -15.13
N ALA A 117 -1.40 3.76 -16.35
CA ALA A 117 -2.80 4.04 -16.70
C ALA A 117 -3.79 3.23 -15.85
N LEU A 118 -3.55 1.92 -15.65
CA LEU A 118 -4.39 1.07 -14.79
C LEU A 118 -4.34 1.51 -13.33
N ARG A 119 -3.16 1.89 -12.83
CA ARG A 119 -2.99 2.44 -11.47
C ARG A 119 -3.77 3.73 -11.29
N ALA A 120 -3.73 4.63 -12.27
CA ALA A 120 -4.47 5.88 -12.24
C ALA A 120 -5.99 5.65 -12.28
N CYS A 121 -6.48 4.73 -13.11
CA CYS A 121 -7.87 4.30 -13.10
C CYS A 121 -8.29 3.74 -11.72
N THR A 122 -7.39 3.01 -11.07
CA THR A 122 -7.58 2.49 -9.71
C THR A 122 -7.71 3.61 -8.68
N GLY A 123 -6.83 4.61 -8.74
CA GLY A 123 -6.82 5.75 -7.81
C GLY A 123 -8.06 6.63 -7.92
N LEU A 124 -8.64 6.74 -9.13
CA LEU A 124 -9.87 7.47 -9.40
C LEU A 124 -11.14 6.62 -9.27
N SER A 125 -11.01 5.32 -8.99
CA SER A 125 -12.13 4.36 -9.05
C SER A 125 -12.88 4.39 -10.41
N ALA A 126 -12.17 4.71 -11.50
CA ALA A 126 -12.71 4.95 -12.84
C ALA A 126 -12.79 3.63 -13.65
N VAL A 127 -13.75 2.76 -13.32
CA VAL A 127 -13.88 1.43 -13.92
C VAL A 127 -14.06 1.47 -15.44
N GLU A 128 -14.81 2.44 -15.98
CA GLU A 128 -15.04 2.52 -17.44
C GLU A 128 -13.77 2.90 -18.21
N MET A 129 -12.96 3.79 -17.67
CA MET A 129 -11.64 4.09 -18.21
C MET A 129 -10.72 2.87 -18.13
N GLY A 130 -10.72 2.15 -17.00
CA GLY A 130 -9.97 0.90 -16.84
C GLY A 130 -10.40 -0.17 -17.85
N ARG A 131 -11.67 -0.25 -18.20
CA ARG A 131 -12.17 -1.15 -19.28
C ARG A 131 -11.64 -0.76 -20.65
N GLN A 132 -11.53 0.55 -20.94
CA GLN A 132 -10.95 1.02 -22.19
C GLN A 132 -9.47 0.68 -22.28
N VAL A 133 -8.71 0.88 -21.19
CA VAL A 133 -7.30 0.48 -21.11
C VAL A 133 -7.15 -1.03 -21.28
N HIS A 134 -7.99 -1.85 -20.63
CA HIS A 134 -8.01 -3.30 -20.80
C HIS A 134 -8.28 -3.69 -22.26
N GLY A 135 -9.29 -3.11 -22.89
CA GLY A 135 -9.59 -3.34 -24.30
C GLY A 135 -8.47 -2.90 -25.26
N TYR A 136 -7.73 -1.85 -24.90
CA TYR A 136 -6.53 -1.43 -25.63
C TYR A 136 -5.40 -2.44 -25.48
N LEU A 137 -5.12 -2.91 -24.27
CA LEU A 137 -4.13 -3.95 -23.96
C LEU A 137 -4.35 -5.20 -24.81
N LEU A 138 -5.56 -5.74 -24.85
CA LEU A 138 -5.92 -6.94 -25.62
C LEU A 138 -5.69 -6.79 -27.13
N ARG A 139 -5.74 -5.56 -27.66
CA ARG A 139 -5.54 -5.29 -29.10
C ARG A 139 -4.10 -5.00 -29.49
N THR A 140 -3.30 -4.46 -28.56
CA THR A 140 -1.99 -3.91 -28.90
C THR A 140 -0.81 -4.67 -28.34
N THR A 141 -1.04 -5.53 -27.35
CA THR A 141 0.00 -6.28 -26.66
C THR A 141 -0.27 -7.78 -26.85
N PRO A 142 0.35 -8.42 -27.87
CA PRO A 142 0.10 -9.84 -28.18
C PRO A 142 0.38 -10.79 -27.01
N ASP A 143 1.36 -10.43 -26.15
CA ASP A 143 1.84 -11.25 -25.04
C ASP A 143 1.37 -10.74 -23.65
N VAL A 144 0.22 -10.04 -23.60
CA VAL A 144 -0.36 -9.58 -22.30
C VAL A 144 -0.52 -10.74 -21.33
N GLU A 145 -0.78 -11.93 -21.85
CA GLU A 145 -1.00 -13.15 -21.10
C GLU A 145 0.27 -13.67 -20.39
N SER A 146 1.44 -13.23 -20.83
CA SER A 146 2.73 -13.57 -20.20
C SER A 146 3.24 -12.47 -19.23
N ASP A 147 2.68 -11.28 -19.26
CA ASP A 147 3.09 -10.16 -18.40
C ASP A 147 2.34 -10.14 -17.06
N VAL A 148 2.92 -10.80 -16.06
CA VAL A 148 2.38 -10.90 -14.69
C VAL A 148 2.09 -9.52 -14.08
N PHE A 149 2.88 -8.49 -14.39
CA PHE A 149 2.69 -7.15 -13.85
C PHE A 149 1.43 -6.48 -14.41
N LEU A 150 1.21 -6.57 -15.71
CA LEU A 150 -0.01 -6.04 -16.34
C LEU A 150 -1.25 -6.80 -15.89
N GLN A 151 -1.15 -8.11 -15.76
CA GLN A 151 -2.23 -8.97 -15.29
C GLN A 151 -2.60 -8.64 -13.84
N SER A 152 -1.63 -8.52 -12.95
CA SER A 152 -1.88 -8.13 -11.55
C SER A 152 -2.46 -6.72 -11.45
N ALA A 153 -1.98 -5.78 -12.28
CA ALA A 153 -2.53 -4.43 -12.35
C ALA A 153 -4.00 -4.40 -12.82
N LEU A 154 -4.38 -5.27 -13.78
CA LEU A 154 -5.77 -5.43 -14.22
C LEU A 154 -6.67 -6.00 -13.11
N ILE A 155 -6.21 -7.06 -12.41
CA ILE A 155 -6.91 -7.65 -11.27
C ILE A 155 -7.12 -6.59 -10.18
N GLU A 156 -6.06 -5.86 -9.81
CA GLU A 156 -6.12 -4.78 -8.82
C GLU A 156 -7.07 -3.65 -9.25
N MET A 157 -7.01 -3.22 -10.50
CA MET A 157 -7.88 -2.17 -11.04
C MET A 157 -9.35 -2.57 -10.90
N TYR A 158 -9.74 -3.75 -11.37
CA TYR A 158 -11.12 -4.21 -11.22
C TYR A 158 -11.52 -4.37 -9.76
N GLY A 159 -10.63 -4.93 -8.93
CA GLY A 159 -10.87 -5.14 -7.51
C GLY A 159 -11.10 -3.86 -6.73
N LYS A 160 -10.25 -2.85 -6.91
CA LYS A 160 -10.38 -1.55 -6.22
C LYS A 160 -11.55 -0.71 -6.77
N CYS A 161 -11.95 -0.95 -8.01
CA CYS A 161 -13.20 -0.38 -8.57
C CYS A 161 -14.47 -1.18 -8.18
N GLY A 162 -14.41 -2.07 -7.18
CA GLY A 162 -15.57 -2.81 -6.68
C GLY A 162 -16.06 -3.95 -7.59
N SER A 163 -15.29 -4.33 -8.61
CA SER A 163 -15.67 -5.37 -9.59
C SER A 163 -14.93 -6.69 -9.37
N ALA A 164 -15.02 -7.27 -8.16
CA ALA A 164 -14.35 -8.53 -7.81
C ALA A 164 -14.65 -9.68 -8.80
N LYS A 165 -15.88 -9.74 -9.34
CA LYS A 165 -16.25 -10.72 -10.36
C LYS A 165 -15.43 -10.58 -11.64
N LYS A 166 -15.18 -9.36 -12.13
CA LYS A 166 -14.34 -9.14 -13.31
C LYS A 166 -12.87 -9.42 -13.02
N ALA A 167 -12.39 -9.08 -11.82
CA ALA A 167 -11.05 -9.44 -11.39
C ALA A 167 -10.84 -10.96 -11.41
N ARG A 168 -11.82 -11.74 -10.89
CA ARG A 168 -11.78 -13.21 -10.95
C ARG A 168 -11.78 -13.74 -12.38
N GLN A 169 -12.57 -13.15 -13.28
CA GLN A 169 -12.56 -13.53 -14.70
C GLN A 169 -11.17 -13.36 -15.34
N VAL A 170 -10.52 -12.21 -15.09
CA VAL A 170 -9.14 -11.98 -15.57
C VAL A 170 -8.19 -13.02 -14.99
N PHE A 171 -8.26 -13.26 -13.67
CA PHE A 171 -7.42 -14.25 -12.99
C PHE A 171 -7.59 -15.67 -13.56
N GLU A 172 -8.82 -16.08 -13.91
CA GLU A 172 -9.09 -17.40 -14.49
C GLU A 172 -8.62 -17.52 -15.93
N LEU A 173 -8.88 -16.51 -16.77
CA LEU A 173 -8.41 -16.50 -18.15
C LEU A 173 -6.90 -16.63 -18.24
N VAL A 174 -6.17 -15.84 -17.46
CA VAL A 174 -4.72 -15.93 -17.32
C VAL A 174 -4.28 -17.34 -16.90
N GLY A 175 -4.97 -17.93 -15.92
CA GLY A 175 -4.67 -19.28 -15.47
C GLY A 175 -4.89 -20.35 -16.53
N MET A 176 -5.89 -20.19 -17.38
CA MET A 176 -6.14 -21.14 -18.49
C MET A 176 -5.01 -21.08 -19.54
N GLU A 177 -4.56 -19.88 -19.91
CA GLU A 177 -3.48 -19.71 -20.88
C GLU A 177 -2.13 -20.22 -20.34
N ILE A 178 -1.78 -19.86 -19.10
CA ILE A 178 -0.55 -20.34 -18.44
C ILE A 178 -0.52 -21.87 -18.35
N ARG A 179 -1.65 -22.51 -18.01
CA ARG A 179 -1.74 -23.99 -17.95
C ARG A 179 -1.57 -24.66 -19.31
N LYS A 180 -2.02 -24.06 -20.41
CA LYS A 180 -1.78 -24.57 -21.76
C LYS A 180 -0.28 -24.67 -22.06
N GLU A 181 0.52 -23.78 -21.48
CA GLU A 181 1.98 -23.76 -21.59
C GLU A 181 2.68 -24.66 -20.57
N GLY A 182 1.94 -25.41 -19.75
CA GLY A 182 2.49 -26.28 -18.72
C GLY A 182 3.12 -25.53 -17.54
N ARG A 183 2.76 -24.26 -17.34
CA ARG A 183 3.23 -23.40 -16.23
C ARG A 183 2.15 -23.26 -15.16
N SER A 184 2.56 -22.82 -13.97
CA SER A 184 1.66 -22.42 -12.88
C SER A 184 1.57 -20.90 -12.78
N ARG A 185 0.46 -20.39 -12.19
CA ARG A 185 0.30 -18.96 -11.91
C ARG A 185 1.37 -18.50 -10.92
N ASP A 186 1.86 -17.27 -11.13
CA ASP A 186 2.78 -16.63 -10.21
C ASP A 186 2.07 -16.25 -8.87
N ILE A 187 2.83 -16.28 -7.77
CA ILE A 187 2.35 -15.90 -6.43
C ILE A 187 1.74 -14.50 -6.41
N VAL A 188 2.25 -13.57 -7.22
CA VAL A 188 1.74 -12.20 -7.32
C VAL A 188 0.30 -12.16 -7.81
N LEU A 189 -0.09 -13.02 -8.74
CA LEU A 189 -1.48 -13.10 -9.22
C LEU A 189 -2.41 -13.62 -8.13
N TRP A 190 -1.98 -14.63 -7.38
CA TRP A 190 -2.75 -15.17 -6.26
C TRP A 190 -2.95 -14.15 -5.16
N THR A 191 -1.89 -13.47 -4.72
CA THR A 191 -1.97 -12.46 -3.66
C THR A 191 -2.77 -11.24 -4.09
N SER A 192 -2.69 -10.83 -5.36
CA SER A 192 -3.54 -9.79 -5.93
C SER A 192 -5.02 -10.18 -5.84
N MET A 193 -5.38 -11.41 -6.23
CA MET A 193 -6.78 -11.85 -6.19
C MET A 193 -7.29 -12.07 -4.75
N LEU A 194 -6.47 -12.62 -3.86
CA LEU A 194 -6.77 -12.69 -2.42
C LEU A 194 -7.05 -11.29 -1.86
N GLY A 195 -6.20 -10.31 -2.18
CA GLY A 195 -6.37 -8.92 -1.77
C GLY A 195 -7.65 -8.29 -2.34
N VAL A 196 -8.02 -8.61 -3.57
CA VAL A 196 -9.31 -8.17 -4.16
C VAL A 196 -10.48 -8.69 -3.35
N TYR A 197 -10.54 -9.98 -3.07
CA TYR A 197 -11.62 -10.56 -2.28
C TYR A 197 -11.66 -9.97 -0.87
N GLY A 198 -10.52 -9.85 -0.19
CA GLY A 198 -10.45 -9.29 1.16
C GLY A 198 -10.97 -7.85 1.24
N ARG A 199 -10.56 -6.98 0.31
CA ARG A 199 -11.02 -5.57 0.26
C ARG A 199 -12.50 -5.42 -0.09
N ASN A 200 -13.05 -6.34 -0.86
CA ASN A 200 -14.46 -6.30 -1.25
C ASN A 200 -15.38 -7.06 -0.29
N GLY A 201 -14.89 -7.57 0.83
CA GLY A 201 -15.69 -8.26 1.85
C GLY A 201 -16.07 -9.70 1.52
N HIS A 202 -15.47 -10.28 0.48
CA HIS A 202 -15.68 -11.67 0.05
C HIS A 202 -14.78 -12.62 0.85
N TYR A 203 -14.93 -12.64 2.17
CA TYR A 203 -14.00 -13.33 3.06
C TYR A 203 -14.05 -14.86 2.95
N LYS A 204 -15.19 -15.44 2.57
CA LYS A 204 -15.27 -16.88 2.30
C LYS A 204 -14.44 -17.25 1.08
N GLU A 205 -14.60 -16.47 0.02
CA GLU A 205 -13.84 -16.62 -1.23
C GLU A 205 -12.33 -16.41 -1.04
N VAL A 206 -11.90 -15.64 -0.02
CA VAL A 206 -10.48 -15.57 0.35
C VAL A 206 -9.98 -16.91 0.85
N ILE A 207 -10.74 -17.57 1.74
CA ILE A 207 -10.35 -18.86 2.33
C ILE A 207 -10.34 -19.93 1.23
N ASP A 208 -11.40 -19.99 0.43
CA ASP A 208 -11.52 -20.95 -0.67
C ASP A 208 -10.36 -20.77 -1.69
N LEU A 209 -10.01 -19.52 -2.01
CA LEU A 209 -8.92 -19.20 -2.94
C LEU A 209 -7.53 -19.54 -2.37
N TYR A 210 -7.35 -19.36 -1.06
CA TYR A 210 -6.11 -19.77 -0.38
C TYR A 210 -5.93 -21.28 -0.42
N ASP A 211 -7.00 -22.05 -0.21
CA ASP A 211 -6.96 -23.51 -0.30
C ASP A 211 -6.71 -23.97 -1.76
N GLU A 212 -7.34 -23.30 -2.76
CA GLU A 212 -7.10 -23.54 -4.19
C GLU A 212 -5.61 -23.32 -4.55
N MET A 213 -5.00 -22.25 -4.01
CA MET A 213 -3.58 -21.95 -4.19
C MET A 213 -2.68 -23.08 -3.66
N GLY A 214 -3.01 -23.64 -2.48
CA GLY A 214 -2.32 -24.79 -1.91
C GLY A 214 -2.47 -26.06 -2.76
N MET A 215 -3.66 -26.31 -3.31
CA MET A 215 -3.91 -27.45 -4.20
C MET A 215 -3.15 -27.34 -5.53
N GLU A 216 -2.90 -26.13 -6.04
CA GLU A 216 -2.04 -25.91 -7.23
C GLU A 216 -0.53 -25.99 -6.89
N GLY A 217 -0.17 -26.29 -5.62
CA GLY A 217 1.22 -26.41 -5.20
C GLY A 217 1.98 -25.08 -5.08
N ILE A 218 1.27 -23.97 -5.06
CA ILE A 218 1.88 -22.64 -4.92
C ILE A 218 2.17 -22.38 -3.45
N ARG A 219 3.41 -22.05 -3.14
CA ARG A 219 3.83 -21.76 -1.76
C ARG A 219 3.32 -20.37 -1.33
N PRO A 220 2.47 -20.27 -0.28
CA PRO A 220 2.01 -19.00 0.23
C PRO A 220 3.15 -18.13 0.76
N ASP A 221 3.03 -16.82 0.59
CA ASP A 221 3.89 -15.80 1.19
C ASP A 221 3.22 -15.12 2.41
N GLY A 222 3.92 -14.17 3.04
CA GLY A 222 3.36 -13.42 4.16
C GLY A 222 2.06 -12.69 3.84
N ILE A 223 1.91 -12.17 2.62
CA ILE A 223 0.69 -11.44 2.20
C ILE A 223 -0.51 -12.39 2.11
N ALA A 224 -0.31 -13.60 1.59
CA ALA A 224 -1.35 -14.63 1.53
C ALA A 224 -1.82 -15.02 2.95
N PHE A 225 -0.87 -15.27 3.88
CA PHE A 225 -1.19 -15.57 5.28
C PHE A 225 -1.92 -14.42 5.96
N LEU A 226 -1.43 -13.19 5.80
CA LEU A 226 -2.08 -11.99 6.35
C LEU A 226 -3.54 -11.89 5.92
N THR A 227 -3.79 -12.12 4.64
CA THR A 227 -5.13 -11.99 4.04
C THR A 227 -6.07 -13.09 4.53
N VAL A 228 -5.63 -14.35 4.59
CA VAL A 228 -6.48 -15.46 5.04
C VAL A 228 -6.75 -15.39 6.55
N ILE A 229 -5.77 -15.03 7.39
CA ILE A 229 -5.96 -14.85 8.84
C ILE A 229 -6.98 -13.72 9.09
N SER A 230 -6.83 -12.59 8.38
CA SER A 230 -7.78 -11.48 8.46
C SER A 230 -9.19 -11.91 8.05
N ALA A 231 -9.34 -12.69 6.98
CA ALA A 231 -10.63 -13.22 6.52
C ALA A 231 -11.26 -14.14 7.57
N CYS A 232 -10.49 -15.00 8.22
CA CYS A 232 -10.95 -15.82 9.33
C CYS A 232 -11.49 -14.97 10.49
N GLY A 233 -10.83 -13.84 10.81
CA GLY A 233 -11.33 -12.90 11.83
C GLY A 233 -12.67 -12.28 11.47
N ARG A 234 -12.90 -12.00 10.18
CA ARG A 234 -14.17 -11.44 9.69
C ARG A 234 -15.30 -12.47 9.60
N THR A 235 -14.97 -13.74 9.39
CA THR A 235 -15.95 -14.84 9.30
C THR A 235 -16.17 -15.55 10.64
N GLY A 236 -15.45 -15.17 11.70
CA GLY A 236 -15.54 -15.80 13.02
C GLY A 236 -14.89 -17.18 13.10
N GLN A 237 -14.06 -17.55 12.14
CA GLN A 237 -13.37 -18.86 12.09
C GLN A 237 -12.07 -18.83 12.90
N VAL A 238 -12.17 -18.62 14.22
CA VAL A 238 -11.00 -18.41 15.09
C VAL A 238 -10.02 -19.57 15.01
N HIS A 239 -10.51 -20.80 15.12
CA HIS A 239 -9.64 -21.99 15.11
C HIS A 239 -8.88 -22.13 13.79
N ALA A 240 -9.53 -21.88 12.66
CA ALA A 240 -8.88 -21.91 11.33
C ALA A 240 -7.78 -20.83 11.22
N GLY A 241 -8.09 -19.60 11.65
CA GLY A 241 -7.11 -18.52 11.58
C GLY A 241 -5.88 -18.73 12.45
N VAL A 242 -6.06 -19.30 13.66
CA VAL A 242 -4.92 -19.73 14.51
C VAL A 242 -4.09 -20.80 13.79
N LYS A 243 -4.75 -21.81 13.19
CA LYS A 243 -4.06 -22.88 12.45
C LYS A 243 -3.26 -22.32 11.26
N TYR A 244 -3.79 -21.36 10.50
CA TYR A 244 -3.03 -20.73 9.43
C TYR A 244 -1.81 -19.97 9.96
N PHE A 245 -1.94 -19.26 11.08
CA PHE A 245 -0.79 -18.58 11.69
C PHE A 245 0.29 -19.57 12.18
N GLU A 246 -0.11 -20.68 12.80
CA GLU A 246 0.81 -21.76 13.22
C GLU A 246 1.48 -22.42 12.00
N SER A 247 0.75 -22.67 10.92
CA SER A 247 1.27 -23.22 9.68
C SER A 247 2.33 -22.29 9.06
N MET A 248 2.08 -20.98 9.03
CA MET A 248 3.04 -19.97 8.56
C MET A 248 4.42 -20.15 9.22
N THR A 249 4.44 -20.34 10.54
CA THR A 249 5.68 -20.44 11.31
C THR A 249 6.28 -21.83 11.27
N ASN A 250 5.45 -22.88 11.46
CA ASN A 250 5.92 -24.24 11.67
C ASN A 250 6.21 -24.98 10.36
N GLU A 251 5.36 -24.83 9.35
CA GLU A 251 5.46 -25.54 8.07
C GLU A 251 6.23 -24.71 7.04
N PHE A 252 5.85 -23.43 6.88
CA PHE A 252 6.42 -22.57 5.87
C PHE A 252 7.68 -21.83 6.30
N LYS A 253 8.01 -21.83 7.61
CA LYS A 253 9.19 -21.17 8.19
C LYS A 253 9.27 -19.68 7.86
N LEU A 254 8.11 -19.01 7.86
CA LEU A 254 8.01 -17.59 7.69
C LEU A 254 7.93 -16.91 9.06
N ASP A 255 8.72 -15.87 9.26
CA ASP A 255 8.69 -15.09 10.50
C ASP A 255 7.47 -14.13 10.46
N PRO A 256 6.59 -14.17 11.50
CA PRO A 256 5.44 -13.27 11.56
C PRO A 256 5.88 -11.82 11.77
N GLY A 257 5.49 -10.93 10.88
CA GLY A 257 5.63 -9.48 11.09
C GLY A 257 4.55 -8.91 12.02
N PRO A 258 4.65 -7.61 12.38
CA PRO A 258 3.69 -6.92 13.24
C PRO A 258 2.25 -7.03 12.74
N GLU A 259 2.06 -6.98 11.41
CA GLU A 259 0.74 -7.06 10.79
C GLU A 259 0.07 -8.42 11.01
N HIS A 260 0.84 -9.51 10.93
CA HIS A 260 0.35 -10.86 11.19
C HIS A 260 -0.07 -11.03 12.65
N CYS A 261 0.76 -10.55 13.59
CA CYS A 261 0.43 -10.56 15.02
C CYS A 261 -0.81 -9.72 15.30
N SER A 262 -0.95 -8.55 14.68
CA SER A 262 -2.12 -7.68 14.80
C SER A 262 -3.40 -8.37 14.32
N CYS A 263 -3.35 -9.07 13.19
CA CYS A 263 -4.48 -9.82 12.68
C CYS A 263 -4.86 -10.99 13.60
N LEU A 264 -3.89 -11.68 14.19
CA LEU A 264 -4.15 -12.76 15.12
C LEU A 264 -4.76 -12.25 16.43
N VAL A 265 -4.29 -11.11 16.95
CA VAL A 265 -4.88 -10.45 18.13
C VAL A 265 -6.34 -10.05 17.84
N ASP A 266 -6.61 -9.39 16.70
CA ASP A 266 -7.98 -9.01 16.30
C ASP A 266 -8.89 -10.24 16.16
N LEU A 267 -8.39 -11.32 15.55
CA LEU A 267 -9.08 -12.60 15.44
C LEU A 267 -9.49 -13.16 16.82
N LEU A 268 -8.53 -13.25 17.75
CA LEU A 268 -8.75 -13.78 19.11
C LEU A 268 -9.73 -12.88 19.89
N CYS A 269 -9.56 -11.57 19.80
CA CYS A 269 -10.44 -10.58 20.41
C CYS A 269 -11.89 -10.71 19.91
N ARG A 270 -12.10 -10.81 18.61
CA ARG A 270 -13.43 -11.04 18.01
C ARG A 270 -14.02 -12.38 18.42
N GLY A 271 -13.21 -13.41 18.48
CA GLY A 271 -13.62 -14.74 18.97
C GLY A 271 -13.93 -14.79 20.46
N GLY A 272 -13.49 -13.79 21.23
CA GLY A 272 -13.65 -13.73 22.68
C GLY A 272 -12.61 -14.50 23.47
N GLU A 273 -11.54 -14.90 22.83
CA GLU A 273 -10.41 -15.59 23.45
C GLU A 273 -9.40 -14.56 24.02
N LEU A 274 -9.91 -13.65 24.89
CA LEU A 274 -9.17 -12.48 25.38
C LEU A 274 -7.90 -12.87 26.13
N GLN A 275 -7.94 -13.97 26.89
CA GLN A 275 -6.78 -14.46 27.63
C GLN A 275 -5.65 -14.92 26.70
N ARG A 276 -6.00 -15.60 25.59
CA ARG A 276 -5.00 -16.01 24.58
C ARG A 276 -4.40 -14.79 23.85
N ALA A 277 -5.22 -13.77 23.57
CA ALA A 277 -4.74 -12.52 23.00
C ALA A 277 -3.75 -11.81 23.95
N TRP A 278 -4.05 -11.78 25.23
CA TRP A 278 -3.16 -11.25 26.27
C TRP A 278 -1.83 -12.01 26.36
N GLU A 279 -1.85 -13.33 26.38
CA GLU A 279 -0.65 -14.18 26.42
C GLU A 279 0.23 -13.93 25.18
N LEU A 280 -0.37 -13.91 23.99
CA LEU A 280 0.34 -13.61 22.74
C LEU A 280 1.03 -12.26 22.77
N LEU A 281 0.34 -11.22 23.26
CA LEU A 281 0.89 -9.86 23.35
C LEU A 281 2.06 -9.79 24.32
N ASN A 282 1.96 -10.41 25.49
CA ASN A 282 3.05 -10.45 26.47
C ASN A 282 4.25 -11.24 25.96
N ASP A 283 4.02 -12.37 25.31
CA ASP A 283 5.10 -13.18 24.72
C ASP A 283 5.84 -12.41 23.61
N THR A 284 5.11 -11.70 22.78
CA THR A 284 5.68 -10.87 21.71
C THR A 284 6.50 -9.71 22.28
N LEU A 285 6.02 -9.09 23.34
CA LEU A 285 6.72 -8.01 24.04
C LEU A 285 8.02 -8.53 24.69
N ASN A 286 7.95 -9.66 25.39
CA ASN A 286 9.08 -10.26 26.12
C ASN A 286 10.20 -10.76 25.19
N LYS A 287 9.86 -11.19 23.99
CA LYS A 287 10.85 -11.63 22.98
C LYS A 287 11.62 -10.47 22.34
N GLY A 288 11.32 -9.22 22.71
CA GLY A 288 12.02 -8.04 22.18
C GLY A 288 11.85 -7.84 20.66
N MET A 289 10.91 -8.53 20.08
CA MET A 289 10.70 -8.53 18.61
C MET A 289 9.98 -7.26 18.20
N GLY A 290 10.19 -6.08 18.56
CA GLY A 290 9.61 -4.85 18.02
C GLY A 290 8.20 -4.91 17.37
N ASN A 291 7.58 -6.06 17.41
CA ASN A 291 6.35 -6.42 16.71
C ASN A 291 5.08 -6.08 17.50
N CYS A 292 5.22 -5.73 18.80
CA CYS A 292 4.08 -5.35 19.63
C CYS A 292 3.82 -3.86 19.52
N THR A 293 2.69 -3.47 19.00
CA THR A 293 2.29 -2.07 18.82
C THR A 293 1.20 -1.67 19.81
N VAL A 294 1.13 -0.38 20.14
CA VAL A 294 0.08 0.17 21.02
C VAL A 294 -1.32 -0.12 20.45
N SER A 295 -1.47 -0.19 19.12
CA SER A 295 -2.75 -0.50 18.48
C SER A 295 -3.24 -1.92 18.77
N MET A 296 -2.35 -2.91 18.94
CA MET A 296 -2.74 -4.27 19.32
C MET A 296 -3.32 -4.32 20.75
N TRP A 297 -2.70 -3.60 21.68
CA TRP A 297 -3.24 -3.42 23.02
C TRP A 297 -4.60 -2.70 22.99
N GLY A 298 -4.74 -1.69 22.10
CA GLY A 298 -6.00 -1.01 21.86
C GLY A 298 -7.12 -1.94 21.41
N ALA A 299 -6.81 -2.90 20.52
CA ALA A 299 -7.77 -3.91 20.08
C ALA A 299 -8.23 -4.80 21.24
N LEU A 300 -7.31 -5.24 22.12
CA LEU A 300 -7.65 -6.01 23.32
C LEU A 300 -8.49 -5.21 24.30
N ILE A 301 -8.14 -3.94 24.57
CA ILE A 301 -8.92 -3.05 25.45
C ILE A 301 -10.34 -2.87 24.91
N SER A 302 -10.48 -2.64 23.60
CA SER A 302 -11.80 -2.51 22.96
C SER A 302 -12.63 -3.78 23.14
N ALA A 303 -12.04 -4.95 22.94
CA ALA A 303 -12.71 -6.23 23.16
C ALA A 303 -13.08 -6.44 24.65
N CYS A 304 -12.24 -5.99 25.59
CA CYS A 304 -12.57 -5.99 27.02
C CYS A 304 -13.75 -5.05 27.33
N VAL A 305 -13.84 -3.89 26.68
CA VAL A 305 -14.99 -3.00 26.80
C VAL A 305 -16.24 -3.72 26.33
N ASP A 306 -16.22 -4.37 25.15
CA ASP A 306 -17.40 -5.04 24.59
C ASP A 306 -17.88 -6.23 25.43
N ARG A 307 -16.96 -6.96 26.05
CA ARG A 307 -17.27 -8.16 26.85
C ARG A 307 -17.41 -7.91 28.34
N GLY A 308 -17.02 -6.75 28.81
CA GLY A 308 -17.11 -6.39 30.22
C GLY A 308 -16.02 -7.03 31.08
N ASP A 309 -14.80 -7.16 30.56
CA ASP A 309 -13.66 -7.62 31.33
C ASP A 309 -12.82 -6.43 31.82
N LEU A 310 -13.16 -5.97 33.03
CA LEU A 310 -12.54 -4.77 33.63
C LEU A 310 -11.06 -4.99 33.96
N GLU A 311 -10.73 -6.12 34.57
CA GLU A 311 -9.39 -6.34 35.08
C GLU A 311 -8.37 -6.54 33.95
N LEU A 312 -8.71 -7.35 32.97
CA LEU A 312 -7.87 -7.53 31.80
C LEU A 312 -7.71 -6.23 30.99
N GLY A 313 -8.80 -5.47 30.86
CA GLY A 313 -8.76 -4.17 30.17
C GLY A 313 -7.88 -3.13 30.86
N LYS A 314 -7.87 -3.08 32.21
CA LYS A 314 -6.94 -2.23 32.97
C LYS A 314 -5.48 -2.63 32.74
N LEU A 315 -5.17 -3.93 32.83
CA LEU A 315 -3.83 -4.44 32.62
C LEU A 315 -3.35 -4.16 31.18
N ALA A 316 -4.21 -4.35 30.19
CA ALA A 316 -3.91 -4.05 28.80
C ALA A 316 -3.63 -2.55 28.56
N ALA A 317 -4.42 -1.67 29.21
CA ALA A 317 -4.21 -0.23 29.12
C ALA A 317 -2.89 0.20 29.79
N GLN A 318 -2.53 -0.42 30.93
CA GLN A 318 -1.25 -0.18 31.58
C GLN A 318 -0.08 -0.53 30.66
N ARG A 319 -0.10 -1.71 30.04
CA ARG A 319 0.93 -2.16 29.09
C ARG A 319 1.03 -1.23 27.87
N ALA A 320 -0.11 -0.80 27.33
CA ALA A 320 -0.14 0.15 26.22
C ALA A 320 0.49 1.50 26.59
N LEU A 321 0.22 2.02 27.80
CA LEU A 321 0.77 3.29 28.30
C LEU A 321 2.23 3.18 28.72
N GLU A 322 2.74 1.99 29.05
CA GLU A 322 4.19 1.74 29.23
C GLU A 322 4.94 1.89 27.89
N LEU A 323 4.32 1.52 26.76
CA LEU A 323 4.90 1.68 25.41
C LEU A 323 4.79 3.12 24.90
N ASP A 324 3.66 3.77 25.13
CA ASP A 324 3.40 5.16 24.72
C ASP A 324 2.63 5.90 25.82
N PRO A 325 3.35 6.56 26.76
CA PRO A 325 2.72 7.27 27.86
C PRO A 325 1.88 8.49 27.47
N GLN A 326 1.99 8.94 26.23
CA GLN A 326 1.26 10.11 25.72
C GLN A 326 0.04 9.72 24.85
N ASN A 327 -0.28 8.45 24.72
CA ASN A 327 -1.37 7.98 23.89
C ASN A 327 -2.75 8.31 24.45
N VAL A 328 -3.35 9.38 23.96
CA VAL A 328 -4.70 9.81 24.37
C VAL A 328 -5.77 8.77 24.01
N GLY A 329 -5.58 8.05 22.90
CA GLY A 329 -6.52 7.01 22.45
C GLY A 329 -6.72 5.93 23.51
N ILE A 330 -5.63 5.45 24.11
CA ILE A 330 -5.68 4.44 25.19
C ILE A 330 -6.40 4.98 26.42
N CYS A 331 -6.11 6.24 26.82
CA CYS A 331 -6.80 6.87 27.94
C CYS A 331 -8.31 6.98 27.71
N ILE A 332 -8.74 7.26 26.46
CA ILE A 332 -10.16 7.31 26.09
C ILE A 332 -10.77 5.90 26.14
N MET A 333 -10.11 4.87 25.62
CA MET A 333 -10.59 3.50 25.69
C MET A 333 -10.75 3.02 27.12
N LEU A 334 -9.78 3.33 27.99
CA LEU A 334 -9.85 3.03 29.41
C LEU A 334 -10.98 3.81 30.10
N SER A 335 -11.21 5.08 29.73
CA SER A 335 -12.36 5.86 30.21
C SER A 335 -13.69 5.23 29.81
N ASN A 336 -13.79 4.69 28.56
CA ASN A 336 -14.99 3.98 28.11
C ASN A 336 -15.20 2.68 28.91
N LEU A 337 -14.12 1.96 29.22
CA LEU A 337 -14.19 0.77 30.07
C LEU A 337 -14.71 1.12 31.46
N TYR A 338 -14.16 2.13 32.10
CA TYR A 338 -14.62 2.60 33.42
C TYR A 338 -16.08 3.08 33.39
N ALA A 339 -16.50 3.77 32.33
CA ALA A 339 -17.88 4.23 32.18
C ALA A 339 -18.88 3.06 32.16
N ARG A 340 -18.52 1.94 31.52
CA ARG A 340 -19.37 0.73 31.50
C ARG A 340 -19.60 0.17 32.91
N PHE A 341 -18.65 0.34 33.83
CA PHE A 341 -18.76 -0.13 35.22
C PHE A 341 -19.16 0.97 36.21
N GLY A 342 -19.52 2.17 35.74
CA GLY A 342 -19.94 3.28 36.60
C GLY A 342 -18.82 3.90 37.45
N MET A 343 -17.56 3.71 37.09
CA MET A 343 -16.39 4.17 37.81
C MET A 343 -16.06 5.64 37.45
N TRP A 344 -16.95 6.57 37.83
CA TRP A 344 -16.88 7.98 37.44
C TRP A 344 -15.71 8.73 38.03
N GLU A 345 -15.25 8.34 39.21
CA GLU A 345 -14.08 8.93 39.88
C GLU A 345 -12.81 8.66 39.07
N GLU A 346 -12.62 7.45 38.62
CA GLU A 346 -11.49 7.04 37.80
C GLU A 346 -11.46 7.77 36.45
N ILE A 347 -12.64 8.00 35.86
CA ILE A 347 -12.77 8.81 34.63
C ILE A 347 -12.33 10.26 34.92
N GLY A 348 -12.71 10.83 36.08
CA GLY A 348 -12.26 12.14 36.51
C GLY A 348 -10.75 12.24 36.61
N ASN A 349 -10.11 11.23 37.21
CA ASN A 349 -8.66 11.13 37.36
C ASN A 349 -7.95 11.06 36.01
N LEU A 350 -8.46 10.24 35.08
CA LEU A 350 -7.92 10.15 33.72
C LEU A 350 -8.03 11.48 32.95
N ARG A 351 -9.16 12.17 33.04
CA ARG A 351 -9.35 13.49 32.42
C ARG A 351 -8.40 14.54 32.98
N LEU A 352 -8.19 14.53 34.30
CA LEU A 352 -7.22 15.38 34.92
C LEU A 352 -5.81 15.10 34.45
N LEU A 353 -5.44 13.82 34.34
CA LEU A 353 -4.14 13.38 33.80
C LEU A 353 -3.91 13.87 32.34
N ILE A 354 -4.91 13.71 31.46
CA ILE A 354 -4.86 14.20 30.07
C ILE A 354 -4.64 15.73 30.07
N LYS A 355 -5.40 16.47 30.90
CA LYS A 355 -5.32 17.92 30.97
C LYS A 355 -3.97 18.40 31.54
N THR A 356 -3.47 17.80 32.62
CA THR A 356 -2.20 18.18 33.25
C THR A 356 -0.98 17.87 32.35
N ARG A 357 -1.06 16.85 31.50
CA ARG A 357 -0.03 16.52 30.53
C ARG A 357 -0.14 17.33 29.23
N GLY A 358 -1.13 18.19 29.09
CA GLY A 358 -1.34 18.99 27.87
C GLY A 358 -1.69 18.15 26.63
N LEU A 359 -2.19 16.95 26.84
CA LEU A 359 -2.51 16.04 25.73
C LEU A 359 -3.81 16.48 25.06
N THR A 360 -3.81 16.57 23.73
CA THR A 360 -4.98 16.92 22.93
C THR A 360 -5.39 15.73 22.06
N LYS A 361 -6.69 15.49 21.95
CA LYS A 361 -7.24 14.51 21.03
C LYS A 361 -7.23 15.08 19.63
N ASP A 362 -6.76 14.30 18.66
CA ASP A 362 -6.90 14.64 17.25
C ASP A 362 -8.38 14.73 16.88
N VAL A 363 -8.73 15.78 16.15
CA VAL A 363 -10.12 16.01 15.70
C VAL A 363 -10.38 15.06 14.54
N GLY A 364 -11.35 14.16 14.72
CA GLY A 364 -11.83 13.31 13.62
C GLY A 364 -12.54 14.17 12.57
N CYS A 365 -12.04 14.16 11.34
CA CYS A 365 -12.69 14.82 10.20
C CYS A 365 -13.29 13.77 9.27
N SER A 366 -14.51 14.03 8.81
CA SER A 366 -15.15 13.24 7.76
C SER A 366 -15.58 14.20 6.64
N TRP A 367 -15.26 13.84 5.41
CA TRP A 367 -15.56 14.64 4.23
C TRP A 367 -16.53 13.90 3.33
N VAL A 368 -17.57 14.59 2.90
CA VAL A 368 -18.50 14.10 1.87
C VAL A 368 -18.36 15.04 0.70
N GLN A 369 -17.92 14.51 -0.45
CA GLN A 369 -17.92 15.27 -1.69
C GLN A 369 -19.34 15.22 -2.27
N VAL A 370 -19.99 16.36 -2.30
CA VAL A 370 -21.26 16.52 -3.01
C VAL A 370 -20.92 16.91 -4.43
N THR A 371 -21.21 16.05 -5.40
CA THR A 371 -21.19 16.40 -6.82
C THR A 371 -22.54 17.00 -7.17
N ASP A 372 -22.54 18.26 -7.57
CA ASP A 372 -23.72 18.91 -8.19
C ASP A 372 -24.05 18.27 -9.53
#